data_d7ceb3a77c21572c8b1c78620aee5ebe
#
_entry.id   d7ceb3a77c21572c8b1c78620aee5ebe
#
_cell.length_a   1.000
_cell.length_b   1.000
_cell.length_c   1.000
_cell.angle_alpha   90.00
_cell.angle_beta   90.00
_cell.angle_gamma   90.00
#
_symmetry.space_group_name_H-M   'P 1'
#
loop_
_entity.id
_entity.type
_entity.pdbx_description
1 polymer ?
#
loop_
_entity_poly.entity_id
_entity_poly.type
_entity_poly.pdbx_seq_one_letter_code
_entity_poly.pdbx_strand_id
1 'polypeptide(L)'
;EIIYPENRIVVDYKGEEKLVVLGAIHTETGIEVPDSSLFFLQESGFEIVITYKTWGEEYDLLKEEISKDREGYVIRFKNGFRMKIKGDEYKRLHKILTNISNRDIFEYVNDLINSSTRVGFAAELSVQVTTLFVIE
;
A
#
# COMPACT_ATOMS: atom_id res chain seq x y z
N GLU A 1 4.10 -10.38 -3.37
CA GLU A 1 3.01 -9.51 -2.91
C GLU A 1 1.68 -10.08 -3.38
N ILE A 2 0.67 -10.04 -2.50
CA ILE A 2 -0.70 -10.42 -2.83
C ILE A 2 -1.51 -9.14 -2.88
N ILE A 3 -2.19 -8.90 -3.99
CA ILE A 3 -3.05 -7.75 -4.23
C ILE A 3 -4.48 -8.26 -4.37
N TYR A 4 -5.39 -7.76 -3.53
CA TYR A 4 -6.82 -8.00 -3.60
C TYR A 4 -7.57 -6.89 -2.82
N PRO A 5 -8.86 -6.61 -3.12
CA PRO A 5 -9.56 -5.44 -2.60
C PRO A 5 -9.55 -5.32 -1.07
N GLU A 6 -9.74 -6.43 -0.35
CA GLU A 6 -9.82 -6.46 1.11
C GLU A 6 -8.47 -6.23 1.81
N ASN A 7 -7.35 -6.38 1.07
CA ASN A 7 -6.00 -6.14 1.59
C ASN A 7 -5.51 -4.70 1.34
N ARG A 8 -6.39 -3.82 0.90
CA ARG A 8 -6.06 -2.43 0.66
C ARG A 8 -5.84 -1.69 1.97
N ILE A 9 -4.69 -1.00 2.10
CA ILE A 9 -4.44 -0.05 3.19
C ILE A 9 -4.49 1.39 2.65
N VAL A 10 -3.59 1.76 1.74
CA VAL A 10 -3.50 3.11 1.16
C VAL A 10 -3.64 3.07 -0.35
N VAL A 11 -2.82 2.23 -1.01
CA VAL A 11 -2.74 2.18 -2.47
C VAL A 11 -4.02 1.59 -3.06
N ASP A 12 -4.60 2.29 -4.04
CA ASP A 12 -5.77 1.80 -4.76
C ASP A 12 -5.37 0.99 -5.99
N TYR A 13 -5.52 -0.31 -5.90
CA TYR A 13 -5.28 -1.24 -7.00
C TYR A 13 -6.51 -1.41 -7.92
N LYS A 14 -7.56 -0.57 -7.76
CA LYS A 14 -8.74 -0.52 -8.63
C LYS A 14 -9.47 -1.84 -8.79
N GLY A 15 -9.51 -2.64 -7.71
CA GLY A 15 -10.17 -3.94 -7.70
C GLY A 15 -9.37 -5.05 -8.39
N GLU A 16 -8.09 -4.85 -8.66
CA GLU A 16 -7.22 -5.91 -9.18
C GLU A 16 -7.00 -7.01 -8.13
N GLU A 17 -6.97 -8.26 -8.62
CA GLU A 17 -6.63 -9.45 -7.83
C GLU A 17 -5.46 -10.17 -8.51
N LYS A 18 -4.29 -10.15 -7.87
CA LYS A 18 -3.09 -10.74 -8.46
C LYS A 18 -1.99 -11.08 -7.47
N LEU A 19 -1.09 -11.96 -7.91
CA LEU A 19 0.15 -12.27 -7.23
C LEU A 19 1.32 -11.64 -8.00
N VAL A 20 2.10 -10.81 -7.31
CA VAL A 20 3.29 -10.15 -7.87
C VAL A 20 4.55 -10.72 -7.24
N VAL A 21 5.44 -11.23 -8.06
CA VAL A 21 6.76 -11.71 -7.63
C VAL A 21 7.70 -10.51 -7.51
N LEU A 22 8.14 -10.23 -6.29
CA LEU A 22 9.07 -9.13 -5.99
C LEU A 22 10.53 -9.55 -6.11
N GLY A 23 10.80 -10.85 -6.02
CA GLY A 23 12.12 -11.45 -6.11
C GLY A 23 12.08 -12.90 -5.67
N ALA A 24 13.14 -13.63 -5.93
CA ALA A 24 13.33 -15.00 -5.48
C ALA A 24 14.72 -15.18 -4.87
N ILE A 25 14.80 -16.02 -3.85
CA ILE A 25 16.04 -16.30 -3.12
C ILE A 25 16.20 -17.81 -3.03
N HIS A 26 17.39 -18.30 -3.33
CA HIS A 26 17.72 -19.70 -3.17
C HIS A 26 17.78 -20.05 -1.68
N THR A 27 16.91 -20.96 -1.25
CA THR A 27 16.69 -21.22 0.19
C THR A 27 17.91 -21.74 0.93
N GLU A 28 18.78 -22.49 0.27
CA GLU A 28 19.97 -23.06 0.90
C GLU A 28 21.14 -22.07 0.98
N THR A 29 21.29 -21.21 -0.02
CA THR A 29 22.45 -20.33 -0.15
C THR A 29 22.17 -18.88 0.24
N GLY A 30 20.90 -18.48 0.30
CA GLY A 30 20.49 -17.10 0.46
C GLY A 30 20.80 -16.19 -0.74
N ILE A 31 21.25 -16.77 -1.85
CA ILE A 31 21.62 -16.02 -3.05
C ILE A 31 20.34 -15.65 -3.80
N GLU A 32 20.25 -14.40 -4.24
CA GLU A 32 19.13 -13.90 -5.04
C GLU A 32 19.18 -14.47 -6.46
N VAL A 33 18.03 -14.93 -6.93
CA VAL A 33 17.83 -15.38 -8.32
C VAL A 33 17.75 -14.13 -9.21
N PRO A 34 18.51 -14.05 -10.31
CA PRO A 34 18.44 -12.94 -11.23
C PRO A 34 17.02 -12.74 -11.82
N ASP A 35 16.60 -11.49 -11.96
CA ASP A 35 15.26 -11.16 -12.50
C ASP A 35 15.01 -11.82 -13.87
N SER A 36 16.06 -11.94 -14.71
CA SER A 36 15.99 -12.63 -16.00
C SER A 36 15.65 -14.12 -15.91
N SER A 37 15.85 -14.72 -14.76
CA SER A 37 15.52 -16.14 -14.51
C SER A 37 14.10 -16.34 -13.95
N LEU A 38 13.34 -15.25 -13.72
CA LEU A 38 12.00 -15.32 -13.16
C LEU A 38 10.89 -15.41 -14.21
N PHE A 39 11.23 -15.28 -15.51
CA PHE A 39 10.23 -15.26 -16.59
C PHE A 39 9.34 -16.51 -16.65
N PHE A 40 9.84 -17.68 -16.22
CA PHE A 40 9.03 -18.90 -16.20
C PHE A 40 7.82 -18.78 -15.25
N LEU A 41 7.86 -17.89 -14.26
CA LEU A 41 6.74 -17.66 -13.36
C LEU A 41 5.59 -16.90 -14.03
N GLN A 42 5.87 -16.12 -15.08
CA GLN A 42 4.83 -15.44 -15.85
C GLN A 42 3.93 -16.43 -16.58
N GLU A 43 4.52 -17.52 -17.10
CA GLU A 43 3.75 -18.62 -17.73
C GLU A 43 2.82 -19.31 -16.74
N SER A 44 3.14 -19.23 -15.45
CA SER A 44 2.32 -19.76 -14.34
C SER A 44 1.28 -18.76 -13.80
N GLY A 45 1.12 -17.59 -14.45
CA GLY A 45 0.13 -16.58 -14.09
C GLY A 45 0.58 -15.57 -13.03
N PHE A 46 1.88 -15.55 -12.69
CA PHE A 46 2.41 -14.52 -11.79
C PHE A 46 2.85 -13.29 -12.57
N GLU A 47 2.61 -12.11 -12.04
CA GLU A 47 3.27 -10.90 -12.52
C GLU A 47 4.66 -10.77 -11.89
N ILE A 48 5.61 -10.24 -12.65
CA ILE A 48 6.93 -9.89 -12.12
C ILE A 48 6.96 -8.39 -11.87
N VAL A 49 7.50 -8.00 -10.73
CA VAL A 49 7.65 -6.57 -10.40
C VAL A 49 8.47 -5.83 -11.45
N ILE A 50 8.02 -4.64 -11.81
CA ILE A 50 8.75 -3.80 -12.78
C ILE A 50 10.03 -3.28 -12.13
N THR A 51 11.18 -3.52 -12.79
CA THR A 51 12.47 -3.03 -12.34
C THR A 51 12.95 -1.92 -13.27
N TYR A 52 13.36 -0.81 -12.68
CA TYR A 52 13.94 0.33 -13.40
C TYR A 52 15.45 0.38 -13.15
N LYS A 53 16.21 0.69 -14.17
CA LYS A 53 17.65 0.99 -14.02
C LYS A 53 17.79 2.48 -13.77
N THR A 54 18.37 2.85 -12.65
CA THR A 54 18.66 4.24 -12.32
C THR A 54 20.13 4.41 -11.97
N TRP A 55 20.64 5.61 -12.10
CA TRP A 55 22.00 6.01 -11.73
C TRP A 55 21.90 6.81 -10.43
N GLY A 56 22.87 6.69 -9.54
CA GLY A 56 22.78 7.15 -8.15
C GLY A 56 22.48 8.63 -7.90
N GLU A 57 22.52 9.47 -8.93
CA GLU A 57 22.20 10.92 -8.84
C GLU A 57 20.68 11.22 -8.89
N GLU A 58 19.84 10.21 -9.16
CA GLU A 58 18.40 10.37 -9.35
C GLU A 58 17.56 10.09 -8.09
N TYR A 59 18.20 9.92 -6.93
CA TYR A 59 17.50 9.57 -5.69
C TYR A 59 16.43 10.60 -5.30
N ASP A 60 16.75 11.87 -5.38
CA ASP A 60 15.80 12.93 -5.01
C ASP A 60 14.65 13.02 -6.01
N LEU A 61 14.93 12.81 -7.31
CA LEU A 61 13.92 12.75 -8.36
C LEU A 61 12.96 11.58 -8.13
N LEU A 62 13.48 10.39 -7.78
CA LEU A 62 12.63 9.24 -7.46
C LEU A 62 11.70 9.52 -6.29
N LYS A 63 12.15 10.27 -5.28
CA LYS A 63 11.32 10.62 -4.14
C LYS A 63 10.21 11.60 -4.52
N GLU A 64 10.50 12.55 -5.40
CA GLU A 64 9.52 13.51 -5.91
C GLU A 64 8.47 12.86 -6.83
N GLU A 65 8.85 11.83 -7.58
CA GLU A 65 7.95 11.08 -8.45
C GLU A 65 6.96 10.17 -7.74
N ILE A 66 7.13 9.91 -6.42
CA ILE A 66 6.21 9.04 -5.69
C ILE A 66 4.84 9.71 -5.60
N SER A 67 3.91 9.24 -6.43
CA SER A 67 2.53 9.71 -6.45
C SER A 67 1.76 9.26 -5.19
N LYS A 68 0.59 9.85 -4.97
CA LYS A 68 -0.31 9.49 -3.86
C LYS A 68 -0.76 8.03 -3.89
N ASP A 69 -0.85 7.45 -5.10
CA ASP A 69 -1.31 6.08 -5.32
C ASP A 69 -0.16 5.06 -5.38
N ARG A 70 1.00 5.40 -4.82
CA ARG A 70 2.16 4.52 -4.78
C ARG A 70 2.80 4.53 -3.39
N GLU A 71 3.12 3.35 -2.87
CA GLU A 71 3.82 3.25 -1.60
C GLU A 71 5.23 3.83 -1.65
N GLY A 72 5.97 3.52 -2.72
CA GLY A 72 7.34 3.96 -2.91
C GLY A 72 8.16 3.02 -3.78
N TYR A 73 9.46 3.01 -3.54
CA TYR A 73 10.42 2.19 -4.27
C TYR A 73 11.31 1.39 -3.32
N VAL A 74 11.77 0.24 -3.80
CA VAL A 74 12.89 -0.50 -3.20
C VAL A 74 14.10 -0.33 -4.11
N ILE A 75 15.12 0.33 -3.62
CA ILE A 75 16.40 0.49 -4.32
C ILE A 75 17.27 -0.72 -4.00
N ARG A 76 17.77 -1.39 -5.04
CA ARG A 76 18.71 -2.50 -4.94
C ARG A 76 20.08 -2.06 -5.42
N PHE A 77 21.05 -2.04 -4.55
CA PHE A 77 22.43 -1.68 -4.86
C PHE A 77 23.19 -2.89 -5.43
N LYS A 78 24.27 -2.62 -6.19
CA LYS A 78 25.10 -3.66 -6.79
C LYS A 78 25.73 -4.62 -5.77
N ASN A 79 25.95 -4.17 -4.55
CA ASN A 79 26.48 -4.98 -3.44
C ASN A 79 25.42 -5.82 -2.71
N GLY A 80 24.17 -5.85 -3.21
CA GLY A 80 23.07 -6.57 -2.60
C GLY A 80 22.33 -5.81 -1.48
N PHE A 81 22.82 -4.65 -1.04
CA PHE A 81 22.11 -3.82 -0.07
C PHE A 81 20.79 -3.30 -0.67
N ARG A 82 19.76 -3.21 0.17
CA ARG A 82 18.45 -2.69 -0.21
C ARG A 82 18.02 -1.56 0.69
N MET A 83 17.39 -0.57 0.11
CA MET A 83 16.80 0.56 0.82
C MET A 83 15.39 0.81 0.31
N LYS A 84 14.44 1.03 1.22
CA LYS A 84 13.05 1.36 0.88
C LYS A 84 12.85 2.87 1.03
N ILE A 85 12.33 3.49 -0.03
CA ILE A 85 11.88 4.89 -0.03
C ILE A 85 10.36 4.85 -0.06
N LYS A 86 9.73 5.47 0.93
CA LYS A 86 8.27 5.62 0.98
C LYS A 86 7.87 7.07 0.68
N GLY A 87 6.80 7.23 -0.08
CA GLY A 87 6.20 8.54 -0.34
C GLY A 87 5.71 9.19 0.96
N ASP A 88 5.83 10.51 1.06
CA ASP A 88 5.43 11.23 2.28
C ASP A 88 3.91 11.19 2.46
N GLU A 89 3.14 11.28 1.38
CA GLU A 89 1.69 11.15 1.43
C GLU A 89 1.25 9.73 1.84
N TYR A 90 1.91 8.69 1.31
CA TYR A 90 1.67 7.33 1.76
C TYR A 90 1.92 7.17 3.26
N LYS A 91 3.05 7.69 3.77
CA LYS A 91 3.37 7.63 5.21
C LYS A 91 2.32 8.34 6.05
N ARG A 92 1.86 9.50 5.58
CA ARG A 92 0.82 10.28 6.26
C ARG A 92 -0.50 9.51 6.33
N LEU A 93 -0.98 9.00 5.20
CA LEU A 93 -2.23 8.23 5.13
C LEU A 93 -2.14 6.93 5.91
N HIS A 94 -1.05 6.17 5.75
CA HIS A 94 -0.83 4.94 6.50
C HIS A 94 -0.86 5.18 8.01
N LYS A 95 -0.21 6.24 8.50
CA LYS A 95 -0.22 6.61 9.92
C LYS A 95 -1.63 6.93 10.41
N ILE A 96 -2.44 7.63 9.63
CA ILE A 96 -3.84 7.93 9.97
C ILE A 96 -4.62 6.63 10.08
N LEU A 97 -4.58 5.79 9.06
CA LEU A 97 -5.37 4.56 8.96
C LEU A 97 -4.98 3.53 10.03
N THR A 98 -3.70 3.39 10.34
CA THR A 98 -3.22 2.41 11.32
C THR A 98 -3.32 2.87 12.77
N ASN A 99 -3.47 4.17 13.01
CA ASN A 99 -3.62 4.72 14.37
C ASN A 99 -5.08 4.94 14.80
N ILE A 100 -6.05 4.74 13.91
CA ILE A 100 -7.47 4.78 14.27
C ILE A 100 -7.82 3.45 14.96
N SER A 101 -8.15 3.52 16.23
CA SER A 101 -8.65 2.36 16.98
C SER A 101 -10.17 2.25 16.87
N ASN A 102 -10.71 1.04 17.11
CA ASN A 102 -12.16 0.85 17.23
C ASN A 102 -12.78 1.79 18.28
N ARG A 103 -12.03 2.11 19.33
CA ARG A 103 -12.46 3.06 20.35
C ARG A 103 -12.64 4.47 19.79
N ASP A 104 -11.70 4.95 18.97
CA ASP A 104 -11.79 6.28 18.35
C ASP A 104 -13.01 6.37 17.42
N ILE A 105 -13.30 5.29 16.71
CA ILE A 105 -14.50 5.17 15.86
C ILE A 105 -15.78 5.24 16.74
N PHE A 106 -15.82 4.49 17.85
CA PHE A 106 -16.95 4.51 18.76
C PHE A 106 -17.17 5.87 19.42
N GLU A 107 -16.10 6.52 19.87
CA GLU A 107 -16.16 7.86 20.46
C GLU A 107 -16.68 8.87 19.41
N TYR A 108 -16.17 8.85 18.18
CA TYR A 108 -16.63 9.71 17.11
C TYR A 108 -18.11 9.49 16.75
N VAL A 109 -18.55 8.22 16.64
CA VAL A 109 -19.95 7.88 16.37
C VAL A 109 -20.88 8.34 17.52
N ASN A 110 -20.47 8.15 18.78
CA ASN A 110 -21.23 8.62 19.93
C ASN A 110 -21.35 10.14 19.95
N ASP A 111 -20.29 10.86 19.62
CA ASP A 111 -20.32 12.33 19.54
C ASP A 111 -21.25 12.81 18.42
N LEU A 112 -21.27 12.13 17.29
CA LEU A 112 -22.20 12.40 16.19
C LEU A 112 -23.66 12.16 16.63
N ILE A 113 -23.95 11.02 17.28
CA ILE A 113 -25.29 10.69 17.77
C ILE A 113 -25.74 11.73 18.79
N ASN A 114 -24.89 12.08 19.73
CA ASN A 114 -25.21 13.07 20.79
C ASN A 114 -25.36 14.52 20.26
N SER A 115 -24.63 14.86 19.21
CA SER A 115 -24.76 16.14 18.50
C SER A 115 -26.02 16.19 17.61
N SER A 116 -26.45 15.03 17.07
CA SER A 116 -27.61 14.89 16.19
C SER A 116 -28.96 14.95 16.84
N THR A 117 -29.03 14.93 18.21
CA THR A 117 -30.27 15.13 18.94
C THR A 117 -30.83 16.54 18.72
N ARG A 118 -30.18 17.38 17.93
CA ARG A 118 -30.64 18.74 17.65
C ARG A 118 -31.19 19.00 16.25
N VAL A 119 -30.87 18.25 15.15
CA VAL A 119 -31.49 18.45 13.80
C VAL A 119 -31.20 17.28 12.86
N GLY A 120 -32.22 16.61 12.34
CA GLY A 120 -32.37 15.96 10.99
C GLY A 120 -31.25 15.17 10.29
N PHE A 121 -30.25 14.59 10.96
CA PHE A 121 -29.01 14.05 10.38
C PHE A 121 -29.00 12.53 10.09
N ALA A 122 -30.12 11.84 10.15
CA ALA A 122 -30.16 10.37 9.96
C ALA A 122 -29.70 9.89 8.56
N ALA A 123 -29.82 10.72 7.53
CA ALA A 123 -29.42 10.36 6.17
C ALA A 123 -27.91 10.52 5.90
N GLU A 124 -27.25 11.50 6.51
CA GLU A 124 -25.81 11.70 6.40
C GLU A 124 -25.02 10.70 7.24
N LEU A 125 -25.53 10.29 8.38
CA LEU A 125 -24.91 9.27 9.23
C LEU A 125 -24.77 7.93 8.52
N SER A 126 -25.74 7.51 7.72
CA SER A 126 -25.68 6.24 6.99
C SER A 126 -24.58 6.23 5.92
N VAL A 127 -24.31 7.36 5.27
CA VAL A 127 -23.26 7.50 4.24
C VAL A 127 -21.87 7.54 4.86
N GLN A 128 -21.69 8.27 5.96
CA GLN A 128 -20.40 8.38 6.63
C GLN A 128 -19.99 7.10 7.36
N VAL A 129 -20.92 6.41 8.01
CA VAL A 129 -20.66 5.13 8.67
C VAL A 129 -20.34 4.05 7.63
N THR A 130 -21.03 4.02 6.48
CA THR A 130 -20.72 3.08 5.40
C THR A 130 -19.31 3.32 4.84
N THR A 131 -18.87 4.57 4.73
CA THR A 131 -17.52 4.89 4.25
C THR A 131 -16.44 4.52 5.27
N LEU A 132 -16.71 4.59 6.57
CA LEU A 132 -15.78 4.18 7.62
C LEU A 132 -15.65 2.65 7.76
N PHE A 133 -16.72 1.90 7.51
CA PHE A 133 -16.69 0.43 7.55
C PHE A 133 -16.08 -0.24 6.30
N VAL A 134 -15.91 0.49 5.20
CA VAL A 134 -15.21 0.01 3.99
C VAL A 134 -13.69 0.12 4.10
N ILE A 135 -13.17 0.62 5.22
CA ILE A 135 -11.72 0.80 5.49
C ILE A 135 -11.13 -0.34 6.36
N GLU A 136 -11.91 -1.38 6.69
CA GLU A 136 -11.35 -2.57 7.35
C GLU A 136 -10.57 -3.46 6.40
#